data_577e7fec422946f13b4ebb3ef0ef4ada
#
_entry.id   577e7fec422946f13b4ebb3ef0ef4ada
#
_cell.length_a   1.000
_cell.length_b   1.000
_cell.length_c   1.000
_cell.angle_alpha   90.00
_cell.angle_beta   90.00
_cell.angle_gamma   90.00
#
_symmetry.space_group_name_H-M   'P 1'
#
loop_
_entity.id
_entity.type
_entity.pdbx_description
1 polymer ?
#
loop_
_entity_poly.entity_id
_entity_poly.type
_entity_poly.pdbx_seq_one_letter_code
_entity_poly.pdbx_strand_id
1 'polypeptide(L)'
;MGTAQLHSTMSPHIPVLLTQILTSAKPISGVWIDGTFGAGGYSRAILDAGADTLYAIDRDPEVFTRSEKWIKDYDGRLKLIQGTFGELDTHVKNEGADLIDGVVLDIGVSSMQLDQADRGFSFMKDGPLDMRMGQSGMSAADIVNSVEEGILANLIYLYGEERASRRIARNIVKSRENSKFETNSLKNPFVGSVKNKLNL
;
A
#
# COMPACT_ATOMS: atom_id res chain seq x y z
N MET A 1 -8.26 22.68 -36.68
CA MET A 1 -7.14 22.82 -35.74
C MET A 1 -7.41 21.90 -34.58
N GLY A 2 -6.81 20.72 -34.59
CA GLY A 2 -7.03 19.70 -33.57
C GLY A 2 -6.03 19.87 -32.44
N THR A 3 -6.52 20.10 -31.25
CA THR A 3 -5.72 20.10 -30.03
C THR A 3 -5.32 18.68 -29.69
N ALA A 4 -4.04 18.35 -29.91
CA ALA A 4 -3.44 17.12 -29.42
C ALA A 4 -3.42 17.15 -27.89
N GLN A 5 -4.20 16.27 -27.26
CA GLN A 5 -4.07 15.96 -25.85
C GLN A 5 -2.72 15.27 -25.65
N LEU A 6 -1.81 15.96 -25.00
CA LEU A 6 -0.56 15.38 -24.49
C LEU A 6 -0.93 14.39 -23.38
N HIS A 7 -0.94 13.10 -23.73
CA HIS A 7 -0.91 12.05 -22.74
C HIS A 7 0.43 12.15 -22.02
N SER A 8 0.42 12.66 -20.79
CA SER A 8 1.55 12.57 -19.89
C SER A 8 1.88 11.09 -19.71
N THR A 9 2.92 10.62 -20.37
CA THR A 9 3.54 9.34 -20.08
C THR A 9 4.23 9.48 -18.73
N MET A 10 3.55 9.13 -17.66
CA MET A 10 4.19 8.99 -16.36
C MET A 10 5.36 8.03 -16.51
N SER A 11 6.56 8.52 -16.23
CA SER A 11 7.77 7.69 -16.17
C SER A 11 7.50 6.51 -15.22
N PRO A 12 7.80 5.25 -15.59
CA PRO A 12 7.55 4.13 -14.71
C PRO A 12 8.29 4.36 -13.39
N HIS A 13 7.57 4.24 -12.29
CA HIS A 13 8.16 4.35 -10.95
C HIS A 13 9.22 3.26 -10.79
N ILE A 14 10.48 3.66 -10.65
CA ILE A 14 11.59 2.74 -10.40
C ILE A 14 11.73 2.62 -8.88
N PRO A 15 11.60 1.41 -8.31
CA PRO A 15 11.78 1.20 -6.88
C PRO A 15 13.19 1.62 -6.42
N VAL A 16 13.27 2.30 -5.28
CA VAL A 16 14.51 2.96 -4.81
C VAL A 16 15.68 1.99 -4.64
N LEU A 17 15.43 0.79 -4.12
CA LEU A 17 16.47 -0.21 -3.84
C LEU A 17 16.59 -1.30 -4.91
N LEU A 18 15.95 -1.15 -6.06
CA LEU A 18 15.88 -2.18 -7.09
C LEU A 18 17.27 -2.72 -7.50
N THR A 19 18.17 -1.82 -7.86
CA THR A 19 19.54 -2.19 -8.32
C THR A 19 20.32 -2.91 -7.22
N GLN A 20 20.22 -2.44 -5.99
CA GLN A 20 20.91 -3.03 -4.84
C GLN A 20 20.41 -4.44 -4.55
N ILE A 21 19.08 -4.63 -4.55
CA ILE A 21 18.46 -5.94 -4.31
C ILE A 21 18.87 -6.92 -5.41
N LEU A 22 18.73 -6.56 -6.69
CA LEU A 22 19.13 -7.41 -7.80
C LEU A 22 20.62 -7.77 -7.75
N THR A 23 21.48 -6.84 -7.36
CA THR A 23 22.92 -7.09 -7.28
C THR A 23 23.27 -8.04 -6.15
N SER A 24 22.64 -7.88 -4.98
CA SER A 24 22.89 -8.70 -3.79
C SER A 24 22.31 -10.10 -3.92
N ALA A 25 21.24 -10.28 -4.70
CA ALA A 25 20.54 -11.54 -4.88
C ALA A 25 21.09 -12.41 -6.05
N LYS A 26 22.10 -11.94 -6.78
CA LYS A 26 22.67 -12.70 -7.91
C LYS A 26 23.38 -13.98 -7.47
N PRO A 27 23.30 -15.05 -8.28
CA PRO A 27 22.47 -15.20 -9.48
C PRO A 27 20.99 -15.35 -9.16
N ILE A 28 20.11 -14.67 -9.92
CA ILE A 28 18.67 -14.83 -9.80
C ILE A 28 18.22 -15.95 -10.72
N SER A 29 17.62 -17.00 -10.12
CA SER A 29 17.05 -18.17 -10.80
C SER A 29 15.97 -18.77 -9.91
N GLY A 30 15.25 -19.79 -10.38
CA GLY A 30 14.28 -20.53 -9.59
C GLY A 30 12.99 -19.75 -9.30
N VAL A 31 12.43 -19.96 -8.12
CA VAL A 31 11.10 -19.49 -7.73
C VAL A 31 11.20 -18.32 -6.75
N TRP A 32 10.53 -17.22 -7.09
CA TRP A 32 10.56 -15.98 -6.31
C TRP A 32 9.16 -15.55 -5.88
N ILE A 33 9.10 -14.77 -4.81
CA ILE A 33 7.88 -14.11 -4.33
C ILE A 33 8.11 -12.59 -4.28
N ASP A 34 7.21 -11.84 -4.89
CA ASP A 34 7.02 -10.42 -4.64
C ASP A 34 5.75 -10.27 -3.81
N GLY A 35 5.89 -10.06 -2.49
CA GLY A 35 4.76 -9.98 -1.58
C GLY A 35 4.09 -8.61 -1.52
N THR A 36 4.57 -7.66 -2.34
CA THR A 36 4.09 -6.27 -2.42
C THR A 36 4.10 -5.78 -3.87
N PHE A 37 3.35 -6.46 -4.74
CA PHE A 37 3.41 -6.28 -6.19
C PHE A 37 3.33 -4.81 -6.65
N GLY A 38 2.35 -4.04 -6.14
CA GLY A 38 2.18 -2.62 -6.47
C GLY A 38 2.12 -2.34 -7.97
N ALA A 39 3.10 -1.62 -8.50
CA ALA A 39 3.24 -1.36 -9.95
C ALA A 39 4.04 -2.46 -10.69
N GLY A 40 4.51 -3.50 -9.98
CA GLY A 40 5.25 -4.62 -10.53
C GLY A 40 6.71 -4.33 -10.88
N GLY A 41 7.30 -3.28 -10.32
CA GLY A 41 8.67 -2.90 -10.60
C GLY A 41 9.69 -3.97 -10.21
N TYR A 42 9.57 -4.53 -9.00
CA TYR A 42 10.41 -5.64 -8.56
C TYR A 42 10.10 -6.93 -9.32
N SER A 43 8.82 -7.26 -9.51
CA SER A 43 8.40 -8.45 -10.25
C SER A 43 9.01 -8.52 -11.64
N ARG A 44 8.91 -7.43 -12.42
CA ARG A 44 9.52 -7.36 -13.75
C ARG A 44 11.03 -7.56 -13.71
N ALA A 45 11.70 -6.82 -12.83
CA ALA A 45 13.15 -6.86 -12.78
C ALA A 45 13.72 -8.22 -12.32
N ILE A 46 13.04 -8.92 -11.43
CA ILE A 46 13.41 -10.27 -10.98
C ILE A 46 13.20 -11.29 -12.11
N LEU A 47 12.09 -11.20 -12.85
CA LEU A 47 11.82 -12.06 -14.00
C LEU A 47 12.82 -11.81 -15.15
N ASP A 48 13.16 -10.54 -15.42
CA ASP A 48 14.16 -10.15 -16.42
C ASP A 48 15.58 -10.60 -16.03
N ALA A 49 15.86 -10.65 -14.73
CA ALA A 49 17.14 -11.11 -14.18
C ALA A 49 17.32 -12.63 -14.18
N GLY A 50 16.26 -13.42 -14.46
CA GLY A 50 16.36 -14.85 -14.66
C GLY A 50 15.55 -15.75 -13.76
N ALA A 51 14.64 -15.24 -12.93
CA ALA A 51 13.73 -16.09 -12.16
C ALA A 51 12.86 -16.95 -13.09
N ASP A 52 12.70 -18.23 -12.78
CA ASP A 52 11.90 -19.16 -13.57
C ASP A 52 10.41 -18.95 -13.36
N THR A 53 10.02 -18.68 -12.12
CA THR A 53 8.64 -18.36 -11.73
C THR A 53 8.64 -17.26 -10.66
N LEU A 54 7.67 -16.37 -10.72
CA LEU A 54 7.46 -15.36 -9.71
C LEU A 54 5.99 -15.29 -9.29
N TYR A 55 5.75 -15.45 -8.00
CA TYR A 55 4.45 -15.26 -7.37
C TYR A 55 4.34 -13.80 -6.89
N ALA A 56 3.45 -13.04 -7.51
CA ALA A 56 3.21 -11.64 -7.19
C ALA A 56 1.94 -11.53 -6.35
N ILE A 57 2.10 -11.10 -5.11
CA ILE A 57 1.01 -11.00 -4.14
C ILE A 57 0.70 -9.53 -3.88
N ASP A 58 -0.57 -9.16 -3.92
CA ASP A 58 -1.05 -7.87 -3.45
C ASP A 58 -2.48 -7.98 -2.93
N ARG A 59 -2.80 -7.19 -1.92
CA ARG A 59 -4.17 -7.13 -1.39
C ARG A 59 -5.10 -6.26 -2.22
N ASP A 60 -4.55 -5.35 -3.03
CA ASP A 60 -5.30 -4.43 -3.89
C ASP A 60 -5.43 -5.01 -5.31
N PRO A 61 -6.59 -5.53 -5.71
CA PRO A 61 -6.78 -6.14 -7.02
C PRO A 61 -6.58 -5.16 -8.19
N GLU A 62 -6.70 -3.84 -7.94
CA GLU A 62 -6.53 -2.83 -8.99
C GLU A 62 -5.09 -2.79 -9.53
N VAL A 63 -4.09 -3.16 -8.73
CA VAL A 63 -2.70 -3.16 -9.17
C VAL A 63 -2.47 -4.13 -10.32
N PHE A 64 -3.17 -5.28 -10.30
CA PHE A 64 -3.10 -6.29 -11.36
C PHE A 64 -3.76 -5.80 -12.65
N THR A 65 -4.96 -5.22 -12.54
CA THR A 65 -5.69 -4.65 -13.69
C THR A 65 -4.88 -3.56 -14.39
N ARG A 66 -4.23 -2.68 -13.64
CA ARG A 66 -3.37 -1.62 -14.18
C ARG A 66 -2.14 -2.15 -14.89
N SER A 67 -1.69 -3.33 -14.49
CA SER A 67 -0.47 -3.98 -14.99
C SER A 67 -0.71 -4.95 -16.15
N GLU A 68 -1.96 -5.21 -16.54
CA GLU A 68 -2.34 -6.21 -17.57
C GLU A 68 -1.55 -6.11 -18.88
N LYS A 69 -1.15 -4.91 -19.28
CA LYS A 69 -0.46 -4.70 -20.57
C LYS A 69 0.87 -5.42 -20.64
N TRP A 70 1.64 -5.38 -19.55
CA TRP A 70 2.99 -5.96 -19.51
C TRP A 70 3.04 -7.37 -18.90
N ILE A 71 2.04 -7.73 -18.08
CA ILE A 71 1.96 -9.07 -17.46
C ILE A 71 2.01 -10.17 -18.52
N LYS A 72 1.40 -9.93 -19.67
CA LYS A 72 1.35 -10.87 -20.80
C LYS A 72 2.72 -11.17 -21.39
N ASP A 73 3.69 -10.30 -21.19
CA ASP A 73 5.07 -10.49 -21.69
C ASP A 73 5.81 -11.61 -20.91
N TYR A 74 5.27 -12.01 -19.75
CA TYR A 74 5.85 -13.03 -18.86
C TYR A 74 5.01 -14.30 -18.80
N ASP A 75 4.44 -14.73 -19.92
CA ASP A 75 3.50 -15.83 -20.05
C ASP A 75 3.90 -17.07 -19.22
N GLY A 76 3.03 -17.46 -18.29
CA GLY A 76 3.21 -18.60 -17.40
C GLY A 76 4.27 -18.44 -16.28
N ARG A 77 5.20 -17.49 -16.38
CA ARG A 77 6.23 -17.25 -15.36
C ARG A 77 5.76 -16.35 -14.24
N LEU A 78 4.86 -15.42 -14.49
CA LEU A 78 4.25 -14.53 -13.51
C LEU A 78 2.90 -15.07 -13.05
N LYS A 79 2.77 -15.36 -11.77
CA LYS A 79 1.55 -15.83 -11.10
C LYS A 79 1.03 -14.74 -10.19
N LEU A 80 -0.20 -14.27 -10.43
CA LEU A 80 -0.83 -13.19 -9.67
C LEU A 80 -1.72 -13.77 -8.59
N ILE A 81 -1.55 -13.32 -7.36
CA ILE A 81 -2.29 -13.79 -6.18
C ILE A 81 -2.85 -12.59 -5.44
N GLN A 82 -4.17 -12.50 -5.36
CA GLN A 82 -4.80 -11.52 -4.49
C GLN A 82 -4.76 -12.01 -3.06
N GLY A 83 -4.03 -11.31 -2.18
CA GLY A 83 -3.87 -11.72 -0.79
C GLY A 83 -2.93 -10.81 -0.02
N THR A 84 -2.60 -11.22 1.20
CA THR A 84 -1.64 -10.51 2.05
C THR A 84 -0.32 -11.26 2.12
N PHE A 85 0.78 -10.53 2.20
CA PHE A 85 2.10 -11.15 2.38
C PHE A 85 2.26 -11.87 3.73
N GLY A 86 1.35 -11.62 4.70
CA GLY A 86 1.32 -12.36 5.96
C GLY A 86 0.95 -13.84 5.80
N GLU A 87 0.36 -14.21 4.66
CA GLU A 87 -0.06 -15.58 4.32
C GLU A 87 0.67 -16.11 3.09
N LEU A 88 1.83 -15.53 2.76
CA LEU A 88 2.57 -15.84 1.53
C LEU A 88 2.91 -17.33 1.39
N ASP A 89 3.23 -18.01 2.49
CA ASP A 89 3.53 -19.44 2.52
C ASP A 89 2.32 -20.29 2.12
N THR A 90 1.15 -19.92 2.61
CA THR A 90 -0.12 -20.58 2.27
C THR A 90 -0.47 -20.34 0.80
N HIS A 91 -0.32 -19.10 0.32
CA HIS A 91 -0.61 -18.74 -1.05
C HIS A 91 0.23 -19.54 -2.05
N VAL A 92 1.55 -19.58 -1.86
CA VAL A 92 2.44 -20.27 -2.82
C VAL A 92 2.35 -21.79 -2.74
N LYS A 93 2.07 -22.36 -1.56
CA LYS A 93 1.79 -23.81 -1.42
C LYS A 93 0.53 -24.22 -2.18
N ASN A 94 -0.52 -23.40 -2.14
CA ASN A 94 -1.75 -23.66 -2.90
C ASN A 94 -1.51 -23.65 -4.42
N GLU A 95 -0.52 -22.91 -4.89
CA GLU A 95 -0.08 -22.88 -6.29
C GLU A 95 0.95 -23.99 -6.64
N GLY A 96 1.27 -24.87 -5.67
CA GLY A 96 2.15 -26.02 -5.87
C GLY A 96 3.64 -25.71 -5.75
N ALA A 97 4.03 -24.59 -5.15
CA ALA A 97 5.43 -24.30 -4.90
C ALA A 97 5.86 -24.78 -3.50
N ASP A 98 6.82 -25.69 -3.45
CA ASP A 98 7.37 -26.24 -2.19
C ASP A 98 8.67 -25.56 -1.76
N LEU A 99 9.43 -25.03 -2.71
CA LEU A 99 10.71 -24.35 -2.47
C LEU A 99 10.71 -22.96 -3.10
N ILE A 100 11.25 -22.00 -2.37
CA ILE A 100 11.35 -20.60 -2.76
C ILE A 100 12.81 -20.18 -2.66
N ASP A 101 13.35 -19.59 -3.72
CA ASP A 101 14.73 -19.12 -3.80
C ASP A 101 14.89 -17.68 -3.29
N GLY A 102 13.82 -16.88 -3.36
CA GLY A 102 13.87 -15.52 -2.84
C GLY A 102 12.50 -14.89 -2.59
N VAL A 103 12.48 -13.94 -1.66
CA VAL A 103 11.30 -13.15 -1.33
C VAL A 103 11.68 -11.68 -1.30
N VAL A 104 10.90 -10.83 -1.95
CA VAL A 104 11.02 -9.37 -1.86
C VAL A 104 9.75 -8.78 -1.27
N LEU A 105 9.94 -7.84 -0.32
CA LEU A 105 8.87 -7.07 0.31
C LEU A 105 9.25 -5.60 0.32
N ASP A 106 8.45 -4.76 -0.34
CA ASP A 106 8.54 -3.29 -0.30
C ASP A 106 7.38 -2.75 0.55
N ILE A 107 7.61 -2.80 1.87
CA ILE A 107 6.55 -2.55 2.86
C ILE A 107 6.32 -1.05 3.00
N GLY A 108 5.08 -0.63 2.79
CA GLY A 108 4.67 0.76 2.95
C GLY A 108 3.41 1.10 2.15
N VAL A 109 3.18 2.39 1.96
CA VAL A 109 2.14 2.90 1.05
C VAL A 109 2.74 3.13 -0.33
N SER A 110 2.02 2.75 -1.38
CA SER A 110 2.47 3.00 -2.76
C SER A 110 2.32 4.48 -3.13
N SER A 111 3.19 4.96 -4.03
CA SER A 111 3.05 6.31 -4.59
C SER A 111 1.67 6.53 -5.21
N MET A 112 1.09 5.50 -5.83
CA MET A 112 -0.26 5.56 -6.38
C MET A 112 -1.33 5.83 -5.32
N GLN A 113 -1.23 5.20 -4.14
CA GLN A 113 -2.15 5.44 -3.02
C GLN A 113 -2.05 6.88 -2.49
N LEU A 114 -0.84 7.45 -2.47
CA LEU A 114 -0.62 8.84 -2.07
C LEU A 114 -1.13 9.84 -3.12
N ASP A 115 -1.04 9.51 -4.41
CA ASP A 115 -1.45 10.38 -5.50
C ASP A 115 -2.97 10.41 -5.71
N GLN A 116 -3.68 9.36 -5.33
CA GLN A 116 -5.13 9.24 -5.44
C GLN A 116 -5.82 9.82 -4.19
N ALA A 117 -6.47 10.98 -4.35
CA ALA A 117 -7.16 11.65 -3.24
C ALA A 117 -8.27 10.78 -2.62
N ASP A 118 -8.98 10.03 -3.44
CA ASP A 118 -10.08 9.13 -3.06
C ASP A 118 -9.63 7.93 -2.18
N ARG A 119 -8.34 7.61 -2.15
CA ARG A 119 -7.78 6.60 -1.26
C ARG A 119 -7.54 7.10 0.17
N GLY A 120 -7.55 8.40 0.40
CA GLY A 120 -7.44 9.03 1.73
C GLY A 120 -6.05 9.03 2.37
N PHE A 121 -4.99 8.59 1.67
CA PHE A 121 -3.62 8.56 2.20
C PHE A 121 -2.88 9.90 2.07
N SER A 122 -3.35 10.79 1.19
CA SER A 122 -2.63 12.02 0.88
C SER A 122 -2.73 13.05 2.00
N PHE A 123 -1.59 13.65 2.38
CA PHE A 123 -1.56 14.84 3.24
C PHE A 123 -1.74 16.14 2.45
N MET A 124 -1.61 16.08 1.12
CA MET A 124 -1.67 17.27 0.24
C MET A 124 -3.00 17.44 -0.45
N LYS A 125 -3.76 16.34 -0.61
CA LYS A 125 -5.04 16.32 -1.31
C LYS A 125 -6.14 15.95 -0.35
N ASP A 126 -7.24 16.68 -0.40
CA ASP A 126 -8.46 16.36 0.34
C ASP A 126 -9.17 15.17 -0.32
N GLY A 127 -9.63 14.24 0.48
CA GLY A 127 -10.33 13.05 0.03
C GLY A 127 -11.10 12.39 1.17
N PRO A 128 -11.88 11.33 0.89
CA PRO A 128 -12.56 10.57 1.94
C PRO A 128 -11.53 9.98 2.91
N LEU A 129 -11.90 9.89 4.18
CA LEU A 129 -11.06 9.26 5.22
C LEU A 129 -11.16 7.73 5.11
N ASP A 130 -10.70 7.19 3.98
CA ASP A 130 -10.75 5.74 3.70
C ASP A 130 -9.55 5.01 4.29
N MET A 131 -8.36 5.22 3.74
CA MET A 131 -7.06 4.66 4.14
C MET A 131 -6.98 3.12 4.14
N ARG A 132 -7.90 2.43 3.48
CA ARG A 132 -7.80 0.98 3.30
C ARG A 132 -6.73 0.65 2.26
N MET A 133 -5.80 -0.21 2.62
CA MET A 133 -4.77 -0.68 1.68
C MET A 133 -5.38 -1.57 0.57
N GLY A 134 -6.38 -2.39 0.92
CA GLY A 134 -7.25 -3.10 -0.03
C GLY A 134 -8.59 -2.38 -0.19
N GLN A 135 -9.60 -3.11 -0.71
CA GLN A 135 -10.95 -2.56 -0.93
C GLN A 135 -11.98 -3.08 0.08
N SER A 136 -11.57 -3.87 1.06
CA SER A 136 -12.44 -4.50 2.05
C SER A 136 -12.06 -4.10 3.48
N GLY A 137 -12.96 -4.35 4.41
CA GLY A 137 -12.77 -4.04 5.84
C GLY A 137 -13.20 -2.64 6.23
N MET A 138 -12.91 -2.27 7.49
CA MET A 138 -13.23 -0.96 8.05
C MET A 138 -12.33 0.12 7.47
N SER A 139 -12.90 1.24 7.09
CA SER A 139 -12.17 2.46 6.73
C SER A 139 -11.63 3.19 7.96
N ALA A 140 -10.72 4.11 7.76
CA ALA A 140 -10.27 4.99 8.85
C ALA A 140 -11.44 5.83 9.40
N ALA A 141 -12.39 6.26 8.54
CA ALA A 141 -13.62 6.93 8.97
C ALA A 141 -14.47 6.06 9.89
N ASP A 142 -14.64 4.77 9.56
CA ASP A 142 -15.37 3.84 10.42
C ASP A 142 -14.72 3.71 11.79
N ILE A 143 -13.39 3.57 11.82
CA ILE A 143 -12.62 3.44 13.06
C ILE A 143 -12.78 4.68 13.92
N VAL A 144 -12.50 5.87 13.40
CA VAL A 144 -12.53 7.10 14.22
C VAL A 144 -13.94 7.50 14.66
N ASN A 145 -14.97 7.13 13.88
CA ASN A 145 -16.34 7.47 14.19
C ASN A 145 -17.07 6.46 15.09
N SER A 146 -16.60 5.20 15.19
CA SER A 146 -17.35 4.16 15.91
C SER A 146 -16.59 3.51 17.05
N VAL A 147 -15.25 3.42 16.98
CA VAL A 147 -14.46 2.66 17.96
C VAL A 147 -14.46 3.37 19.32
N GLU A 148 -14.52 2.59 20.40
CA GLU A 148 -14.49 3.08 21.78
C GLU A 148 -13.17 3.80 22.11
N GLU A 149 -13.20 4.84 22.97
CA GLU A 149 -12.06 5.72 23.29
C GLU A 149 -10.79 4.93 23.67
N GLY A 150 -10.95 3.94 24.56
CA GLY A 150 -9.81 3.15 25.06
C GLY A 150 -9.16 2.32 23.96
N ILE A 151 -9.97 1.71 23.08
CA ILE A 151 -9.50 0.92 21.95
C ILE A 151 -8.81 1.86 20.92
N LEU A 152 -9.44 3.00 20.62
CA LEU A 152 -8.85 3.99 19.70
C LEU A 152 -7.51 4.52 20.23
N ALA A 153 -7.42 4.79 21.53
CA ALA A 153 -6.15 5.20 22.15
C ALA A 153 -5.07 4.13 22.02
N ASN A 154 -5.43 2.85 22.20
CA ASN A 154 -4.50 1.73 22.04
C ASN A 154 -4.03 1.57 20.58
N LEU A 155 -4.93 1.70 19.60
CA LEU A 155 -4.56 1.66 18.18
C LEU A 155 -3.55 2.77 17.84
N ILE A 156 -3.82 4.02 18.27
CA ILE A 156 -2.92 5.16 18.05
C ILE A 156 -1.57 4.95 18.76
N TYR A 157 -1.56 4.33 19.92
CA TYR A 157 -0.32 4.06 20.66
C TYR A 157 0.49 2.93 20.02
N LEU A 158 -0.14 1.78 19.76
CA LEU A 158 0.53 0.57 19.30
C LEU A 158 1.05 0.68 17.86
N TYR A 159 0.25 1.28 16.98
CA TYR A 159 0.59 1.36 15.54
C TYR A 159 1.13 2.73 15.13
N GLY A 160 0.82 3.78 15.88
CA GLY A 160 1.31 5.14 15.61
C GLY A 160 2.45 5.57 16.53
N GLU A 161 2.83 4.74 17.53
CA GLU A 161 3.85 5.04 18.54
C GLU A 161 3.64 6.41 19.25
N GLU A 162 2.38 6.91 19.21
CA GLU A 162 2.05 8.25 19.71
C GLU A 162 1.76 8.23 21.22
N ARG A 163 2.65 8.85 21.99
CA ARG A 163 2.54 8.91 23.45
C ARG A 163 1.32 9.68 23.96
N ALA A 164 0.84 10.67 23.17
CA ALA A 164 -0.35 11.44 23.50
C ALA A 164 -1.67 10.74 23.08
N SER A 165 -1.63 9.47 22.69
CA SER A 165 -2.72 8.68 22.13
C SER A 165 -4.04 8.80 22.91
N ARG A 166 -4.01 8.74 24.25
CA ARG A 166 -5.21 8.87 25.09
C ARG A 166 -5.87 10.24 24.96
N ARG A 167 -5.07 11.30 24.90
CA ARG A 167 -5.58 12.68 24.70
C ARG A 167 -6.16 12.86 23.30
N ILE A 168 -5.50 12.30 22.30
CA ILE A 168 -5.95 12.33 20.90
C ILE A 168 -7.28 11.58 20.77
N ALA A 169 -7.36 10.33 21.29
CA ALA A 169 -8.57 9.54 21.23
C ALA A 169 -9.75 10.24 21.92
N ARG A 170 -9.56 10.77 23.14
CA ARG A 170 -10.59 11.53 23.86
C ARG A 170 -11.10 12.71 23.03
N ASN A 171 -10.22 13.44 22.41
CA ASN A 171 -10.58 14.56 21.57
C ASN A 171 -11.38 14.13 20.34
N ILE A 172 -10.96 13.05 19.67
CA ILE A 172 -11.70 12.48 18.53
C ILE A 172 -13.12 12.10 18.97
N VAL A 173 -13.25 11.35 20.07
CA VAL A 173 -14.56 10.91 20.60
C VAL A 173 -15.45 12.11 20.90
N LYS A 174 -14.93 13.13 21.58
CA LYS A 174 -15.67 14.36 21.86
C LYS A 174 -16.10 15.10 20.57
N SER A 175 -15.25 15.13 19.56
CA SER A 175 -15.57 15.86 18.32
C SER A 175 -16.57 15.13 17.45
N ARG A 176 -16.54 13.80 17.39
CA ARG A 176 -17.51 13.02 16.59
C ARG A 176 -18.93 13.09 17.12
N GLU A 177 -19.13 13.47 18.39
CA GLU A 177 -20.46 13.76 18.96
C GLU A 177 -21.15 14.93 18.26
N ASN A 178 -20.37 15.90 17.75
CA ASN A 178 -20.89 17.07 17.07
C ASN A 178 -20.94 16.89 15.53
N SER A 179 -19.94 16.22 14.96
CA SER A 179 -19.83 15.99 13.51
C SER A 179 -18.93 14.81 13.23
N LYS A 180 -19.37 13.92 12.34
CA LYS A 180 -18.56 12.79 11.88
C LYS A 180 -17.34 13.25 11.09
N PHE A 181 -16.28 12.45 11.17
CA PHE A 181 -15.09 12.62 10.36
C PHE A 181 -15.31 11.89 9.02
N GLU A 182 -15.36 12.63 7.92
CA GLU A 182 -15.63 12.10 6.58
C GLU A 182 -14.41 12.20 5.66
N THR A 183 -13.57 13.20 5.90
CA THR A 183 -12.40 13.47 5.04
C THR A 183 -11.11 13.52 5.83
N ASN A 184 -9.99 13.36 5.13
CA ASN A 184 -8.64 13.53 5.67
C ASN A 184 -8.18 15.00 5.69
N SER A 185 -9.11 15.94 5.53
CA SER A 185 -8.81 17.38 5.44
C SER A 185 -8.04 17.90 6.65
N LEU A 186 -6.94 18.60 6.37
CA LEU A 186 -6.13 19.32 7.37
C LEU A 186 -6.89 20.47 8.04
N LYS A 187 -8.05 20.88 7.53
CA LYS A 187 -8.95 21.86 8.16
C LYS A 187 -9.65 21.29 9.39
N ASN A 188 -9.58 19.99 9.59
CA ASN A 188 -10.04 19.38 10.81
C ASN A 188 -9.12 19.81 11.97
N PRO A 189 -9.62 20.43 13.04
CA PRO A 189 -8.81 21.02 14.13
C PRO A 189 -7.86 20.02 14.82
N PHE A 190 -8.03 18.73 14.57
CA PHE A 190 -7.19 17.66 15.09
C PHE A 190 -5.87 17.51 14.37
N VAL A 191 -5.86 17.60 13.05
CA VAL A 191 -4.63 17.46 12.24
C VAL A 191 -3.72 18.66 12.49
N GLY A 192 -4.28 19.84 12.68
CA GLY A 192 -3.54 21.05 13.05
C GLY A 192 -2.81 20.96 14.40
N SER A 193 -3.41 20.32 15.41
CA SER A 193 -2.77 20.18 16.72
C SER A 193 -1.66 19.13 16.76
N VAL A 194 -1.67 18.16 15.86
CA VAL A 194 -0.59 17.17 15.70
C VAL A 194 0.58 17.78 14.92
N LYS A 195 0.32 18.53 13.84
CA LYS A 195 1.37 19.22 13.06
C LYS A 195 2.19 20.21 13.89
N ASN A 196 1.54 21.00 14.75
CA ASN A 196 2.25 21.97 15.60
C ASN A 196 3.21 21.35 16.63
N LYS A 197 3.16 20.02 16.85
CA LYS A 197 4.07 19.32 17.74
C LYS A 197 5.14 18.50 17.03
N LEU A 198 4.95 18.18 15.76
CA LEU A 198 5.90 17.37 14.98
C LEU A 198 6.92 18.21 14.20
N ASN A 199 6.84 19.55 14.25
CA ASN A 199 7.74 20.46 13.50
C ASN A 199 7.90 20.07 12.01
N LEU A 200 6.80 19.63 11.37
CA LEU A 200 6.75 19.30 9.94
C LEU A 200 6.14 20.44 9.14
#